data_fd9d906067a109aa8ce372e558800ee1
#
_entry.id   fd9d906067a109aa8ce372e558800ee1
#
_cell.length_a   1.000
_cell.length_b   1.000
_cell.length_c   1.000
_cell.angle_alpha   90.00
_cell.angle_beta   90.00
_cell.angle_gamma   90.00
#
_symmetry.space_group_name_H-M   'P 1'
#
loop_
_entity.id
_entity.type
_entity.pdbx_description
1 polymer ?
#
loop_
_entity_poly.entity_id
_entity_poly.type
_entity_poly.pdbx_seq_one_letter_code
_entity_poly.pdbx_strand_id
1 'polypeptide(L)'
;MIMRLLLTNDDGLDCPGLRILAEELAGEHEVFIVAPDKNRSAVSHGITMNSPLEIVRHENVFNKDGIQVYTCSGLPADCVTTGISCLFKEHMPDAVISGINKGANLGTDLIYSGTAAAARHAVLQYGVPGIAASLELVPQFAETIKGEWNYLPLAQFIRRNISSLISLVSEDVFVNINAPSCKAFAGARLTPLSRREYYDKIELYQAPNGKTYSFFMGGKVITKNKSECDSLLVEKGFIAISRVIAQPCSADIADFANIKFFMTD
;
A
#
# COMPACT_ATOMS: atom_id res chain seq x y z
N MET A 1 -5.19 -11.78 21.91
CA MET A 1 -4.28 -12.82 21.35
C MET A 1 -3.08 -12.09 20.76
N ILE A 2 -1.86 -12.52 21.07
CA ILE A 2 -0.64 -11.96 20.46
C ILE A 2 -0.55 -12.50 19.04
N MET A 3 -0.38 -11.61 18.06
CA MET A 3 -0.23 -11.95 16.63
C MET A 3 1.23 -11.76 16.20
N ARG A 4 1.63 -12.46 15.15
CA ARG A 4 2.90 -12.28 14.45
C ARG A 4 2.65 -11.50 13.16
N LEU A 5 3.08 -10.26 13.12
CA LEU A 5 2.79 -9.32 12.03
C LEU A 5 4.04 -9.03 11.19
N LEU A 6 3.93 -9.20 9.88
CA LEU A 6 4.95 -8.75 8.94
C LEU A 6 4.58 -7.36 8.40
N LEU A 7 5.42 -6.37 8.67
CA LEU A 7 5.26 -5.01 8.17
C LEU A 7 6.21 -4.74 7.00
N THR A 8 5.72 -3.99 6.03
CA THR A 8 6.48 -3.49 4.90
C THR A 8 5.94 -2.13 4.42
N ASN A 9 6.53 -1.54 3.40
CA ASN A 9 6.06 -0.35 2.70
C ASN A 9 6.73 -0.24 1.31
N ASP A 10 6.53 0.87 0.62
CA ASP A 10 7.28 1.25 -0.59
C ASP A 10 8.14 2.52 -0.40
N ASP A 11 8.00 3.21 0.71
CA ASP A 11 8.79 4.41 1.05
C ASP A 11 10.20 4.10 1.60
N GLY A 12 10.40 2.87 2.12
CA GLY A 12 11.64 2.43 2.76
C GLY A 12 11.60 2.47 4.30
N LEU A 13 12.66 1.93 4.92
CA LEU A 13 12.73 1.73 6.38
C LEU A 13 12.63 3.03 7.19
N ASP A 14 13.19 4.13 6.70
CA ASP A 14 13.23 5.39 7.43
C ASP A 14 11.92 6.18 7.38
N CYS A 15 10.91 5.68 6.67
CA CYS A 15 9.62 6.33 6.57
C CYS A 15 8.91 6.41 7.93
N PRO A 16 8.49 7.61 8.37
CA PRO A 16 7.80 7.77 9.65
C PRO A 16 6.51 6.95 9.77
N GLY A 17 5.81 6.73 8.66
CA GLY A 17 4.56 5.96 8.65
C GLY A 17 4.76 4.51 9.07
N LEU A 18 5.79 3.85 8.56
CA LEU A 18 6.17 2.49 8.94
C LEU A 18 6.62 2.43 10.40
N ARG A 19 7.44 3.40 10.82
CA ARG A 19 7.99 3.45 12.18
C ARG A 19 6.90 3.60 13.22
N ILE A 20 6.00 4.56 13.05
CA ILE A 20 4.89 4.81 13.98
C ILE A 20 3.94 3.61 14.03
N LEU A 21 3.64 2.98 12.88
CA LEU A 21 2.82 1.78 12.84
C LEU A 21 3.45 0.62 13.61
N ALA A 22 4.74 0.39 13.41
CA ALA A 22 5.49 -0.66 14.09
C ALA A 22 5.51 -0.45 15.61
N GLU A 23 5.78 0.77 16.07
CA GLU A 23 5.81 1.11 17.49
C GLU A 23 4.44 0.95 18.16
N GLU A 24 3.36 1.31 17.47
CA GLU A 24 1.99 1.11 17.98
C GLU A 24 1.64 -0.38 18.08
N LEU A 25 1.99 -1.20 17.10
CA LEU A 25 1.64 -2.63 17.08
C LEU A 25 2.51 -3.46 18.04
N ALA A 26 3.80 -3.14 18.18
CA ALA A 26 4.73 -3.89 19.03
C ALA A 26 4.37 -3.86 20.53
N GLY A 27 3.44 -2.99 20.96
CA GLY A 27 2.91 -2.99 22.33
C GLY A 27 2.07 -4.21 22.68
N GLU A 28 1.49 -4.88 21.66
CA GLU A 28 0.52 -5.96 21.83
C GLU A 28 0.83 -7.19 20.96
N HIS A 29 1.76 -7.09 19.99
CA HIS A 29 2.04 -8.10 18.97
C HIS A 29 3.55 -8.27 18.73
N GLU A 30 3.94 -9.41 18.14
CA GLU A 30 5.30 -9.61 17.62
C GLU A 30 5.39 -8.97 16.22
N VAL A 31 6.32 -8.04 16.06
CA VAL A 31 6.47 -7.24 14.85
C VAL A 31 7.76 -7.58 14.12
N PHE A 32 7.63 -7.93 12.86
CA PHE A 32 8.73 -8.17 11.93
C PHE A 32 8.63 -7.16 10.79
N ILE A 33 9.72 -6.47 10.51
CA ILE A 33 9.79 -5.48 9.42
C ILE A 33 10.73 -6.01 8.35
N VAL A 34 10.24 -6.08 7.11
CA VAL A 34 11.08 -6.20 5.92
C VAL A 34 10.66 -5.10 4.96
N ALA A 35 11.46 -4.04 4.87
CA ALA A 35 11.17 -2.87 4.05
C ALA A 35 12.22 -2.71 2.93
N PRO A 36 11.89 -2.04 1.82
CA PRO A 36 12.88 -1.69 0.82
C PRO A 36 14.03 -0.85 1.41
N ASP A 37 15.23 -1.04 0.86
CA ASP A 37 16.45 -0.29 1.21
C ASP A 37 16.37 1.20 0.87
N LYS A 38 15.45 1.57 -0.04
CA LYS A 38 15.20 2.92 -0.51
C LYS A 38 13.76 3.06 -1.02
N ASN A 39 13.34 4.29 -1.29
CA ASN A 39 12.02 4.55 -1.85
C ASN A 39 11.79 3.80 -3.18
N ARG A 40 10.65 3.12 -3.28
CA ARG A 40 10.17 2.32 -4.41
C ARG A 40 8.75 2.75 -4.81
N SER A 41 8.42 4.04 -4.72
CA SER A 41 7.10 4.54 -5.08
C SER A 41 6.78 4.32 -6.57
N ALA A 42 5.50 4.13 -6.88
CA ALA A 42 4.97 3.95 -8.24
C ALA A 42 5.56 2.77 -9.02
N VAL A 43 5.94 1.69 -8.34
CA VAL A 43 6.50 0.47 -8.98
C VAL A 43 5.45 -0.57 -9.34
N SER A 44 4.17 -0.30 -9.08
CA SER A 44 3.09 -1.27 -9.30
C SER A 44 3.34 -2.58 -8.54
N HIS A 45 2.83 -3.71 -9.01
CA HIS A 45 3.10 -5.04 -8.46
C HIS A 45 4.31 -5.70 -9.14
N GLY A 46 5.45 -4.97 -9.17
CA GLY A 46 6.70 -5.51 -9.69
C GLY A 46 7.34 -6.51 -8.73
N ILE A 47 8.09 -7.47 -9.30
CA ILE A 47 8.95 -8.42 -8.57
C ILE A 47 10.32 -8.49 -9.23
N THR A 48 11.35 -8.84 -8.47
CA THR A 48 12.72 -8.99 -8.94
C THR A 48 13.02 -10.45 -9.26
N MET A 49 13.10 -10.79 -10.57
CA MET A 49 13.29 -12.18 -11.02
C MET A 49 14.74 -12.54 -11.32
N ASN A 50 15.54 -11.60 -11.83
CA ASN A 50 16.82 -11.91 -12.47
C ASN A 50 18.03 -11.34 -11.75
N SER A 51 17.87 -10.89 -10.50
CA SER A 51 18.95 -10.35 -9.69
C SER A 51 18.85 -10.85 -8.26
N PRO A 52 19.97 -11.09 -7.58
CA PRO A 52 19.95 -11.42 -6.16
C PRO A 52 19.40 -10.23 -5.36
N LEU A 53 18.71 -10.55 -4.28
CA LEU A 53 18.23 -9.57 -3.31
C LEU A 53 19.19 -9.54 -2.12
N GLU A 54 19.67 -8.36 -1.79
CA GLU A 54 20.44 -8.14 -0.56
C GLU A 54 19.47 -7.95 0.61
N ILE A 55 19.73 -8.65 1.71
CA ILE A 55 18.92 -8.59 2.93
C ILE A 55 19.87 -8.20 4.07
N VAL A 56 19.56 -7.09 4.74
CA VAL A 56 20.36 -6.59 5.85
C VAL A 56 19.52 -6.54 7.11
N ARG A 57 19.99 -7.20 8.17
CA ARG A 57 19.42 -7.08 9.51
C ARG A 57 19.89 -5.79 10.17
N HIS A 58 18.96 -5.08 10.80
CA HIS A 58 19.24 -3.84 11.52
C HIS A 58 18.94 -4.04 13.01
N GLU A 59 19.91 -3.68 13.85
CA GLU A 59 19.76 -3.72 15.30
C GLU A 59 19.59 -2.31 15.87
N ASN A 60 18.86 -2.18 16.96
CA ASN A 60 18.66 -0.91 17.68
C ASN A 60 18.06 0.24 16.83
N VAL A 61 17.23 -0.08 15.83
CA VAL A 61 16.55 0.92 15.00
C VAL A 61 15.35 1.54 15.74
N PHE A 62 14.70 0.75 16.60
CA PHE A 62 13.55 1.16 17.41
C PHE A 62 13.92 1.15 18.89
N ASN A 63 13.37 2.10 19.64
CA ASN A 63 13.50 2.16 21.09
C ASN A 63 12.51 1.21 21.82
N LYS A 64 12.07 0.15 21.15
CA LYS A 64 11.08 -0.79 21.66
C LYS A 64 11.51 -2.22 21.39
N ASP A 65 11.50 -3.03 22.43
CA ASP A 65 11.82 -4.44 22.33
C ASP A 65 10.75 -5.19 21.50
N GLY A 66 11.14 -6.33 20.92
CA GLY A 66 10.21 -7.21 20.18
C GLY A 66 9.99 -6.86 18.71
N ILE A 67 10.71 -5.85 18.17
CA ILE A 67 10.69 -5.53 16.74
C ILE A 67 11.94 -6.08 16.07
N GLN A 68 11.77 -6.98 15.09
CA GLN A 68 12.85 -7.44 14.25
C GLN A 68 12.84 -6.67 12.93
N VAL A 69 13.99 -6.15 12.50
CA VAL A 69 14.10 -5.21 11.38
C VAL A 69 15.08 -5.68 10.34
N TYR A 70 14.61 -5.69 9.09
CA TYR A 70 15.40 -6.02 7.92
C TYR A 70 15.11 -5.04 6.80
N THR A 71 16.12 -4.75 5.97
CA THR A 71 15.91 -4.15 4.65
C THR A 71 16.15 -5.17 3.56
N CYS A 72 15.46 -4.97 2.43
CA CYS A 72 15.61 -5.75 1.21
C CYS A 72 15.87 -4.81 0.03
N SER A 73 16.83 -5.14 -0.83
CA SER A 73 17.13 -4.32 -2.03
C SER A 73 16.06 -4.42 -3.13
N GLY A 74 15.02 -5.23 -2.92
CA GLY A 74 13.92 -5.46 -3.84
C GLY A 74 12.79 -4.44 -3.79
N LEU A 75 11.68 -4.82 -4.40
CA LEU A 75 10.42 -4.10 -4.42
C LEU A 75 9.52 -4.51 -3.23
N PRO A 76 8.42 -3.83 -2.93
CA PRO A 76 7.55 -4.19 -1.81
C PRO A 76 7.04 -5.64 -1.81
N ALA A 77 6.70 -6.18 -2.96
CA ALA A 77 6.33 -7.60 -3.10
C ALA A 77 7.50 -8.55 -2.77
N ASP A 78 8.73 -8.19 -3.17
CA ASP A 78 9.94 -8.95 -2.82
C ASP A 78 10.20 -8.93 -1.32
N CYS A 79 9.90 -7.82 -0.64
CA CYS A 79 10.01 -7.70 0.81
C CYS A 79 9.05 -8.68 1.52
N VAL A 80 7.83 -8.83 1.01
CA VAL A 80 6.86 -9.81 1.52
C VAL A 80 7.39 -11.23 1.32
N THR A 81 7.81 -11.58 0.09
CA THR A 81 8.38 -12.89 -0.23
C THR A 81 9.57 -13.22 0.66
N THR A 82 10.50 -12.28 0.77
CA THR A 82 11.70 -12.43 1.60
C THR A 82 11.35 -12.59 3.08
N GLY A 83 10.47 -11.72 3.58
CA GLY A 83 10.03 -11.76 4.97
C GLY A 83 9.41 -13.11 5.33
N ILE A 84 8.44 -13.56 4.55
CA ILE A 84 7.76 -14.83 4.79
C ILE A 84 8.74 -16.00 4.69
N SER A 85 9.55 -16.05 3.63
CA SER A 85 10.46 -17.18 3.40
C SER A 85 11.61 -17.26 4.40
N CYS A 86 12.10 -16.13 4.91
CA CYS A 86 13.24 -16.10 5.82
C CYS A 86 12.85 -16.13 7.30
N LEU A 87 11.76 -15.45 7.69
CA LEU A 87 11.42 -15.21 9.10
C LEU A 87 10.26 -16.07 9.59
N PHE A 88 9.43 -16.62 8.69
CA PHE A 88 8.20 -17.33 9.05
C PHE A 88 8.20 -18.79 8.56
N LYS A 89 9.35 -19.46 8.61
CA LYS A 89 9.54 -20.84 8.09
C LYS A 89 8.62 -21.88 8.71
N GLU A 90 8.33 -21.76 10.00
CA GLU A 90 7.55 -22.76 10.75
C GLU A 90 6.07 -22.40 10.81
N HIS A 91 5.77 -21.11 10.96
CA HIS A 91 4.41 -20.60 11.08
C HIS A 91 4.28 -19.30 10.30
N MET A 92 3.32 -19.21 9.40
CA MET A 92 3.01 -18.01 8.64
C MET A 92 2.69 -16.83 9.57
N PRO A 93 2.91 -15.57 9.13
CA PRO A 93 2.41 -14.42 9.87
C PRO A 93 0.89 -14.40 9.86
N ASP A 94 0.29 -13.86 10.92
CA ASP A 94 -1.16 -13.67 11.02
C ASP A 94 -1.67 -12.62 10.04
N ALA A 95 -0.84 -11.65 9.68
CA ALA A 95 -1.11 -10.67 8.63
C ALA A 95 0.17 -10.02 8.10
N VAL A 96 0.10 -9.54 6.86
CA VAL A 96 1.04 -8.58 6.27
C VAL A 96 0.38 -7.22 6.23
N ILE A 97 1.02 -6.20 6.81
CA ILE A 97 0.53 -4.82 6.79
C ILE A 97 1.55 -3.96 6.05
N SER A 98 1.11 -3.32 4.97
CA SER A 98 1.93 -2.45 4.15
C SER A 98 1.56 -0.99 4.39
N GLY A 99 2.51 -0.18 4.81
CA GLY A 99 2.33 1.25 5.07
C GLY A 99 2.91 1.70 6.41
N ILE A 100 2.51 2.84 6.95
CA ILE A 100 1.49 3.77 6.39
C ILE A 100 2.15 4.64 5.32
N ASN A 101 1.65 4.58 4.11
CA ASN A 101 2.18 5.30 2.96
C ASN A 101 1.98 6.82 3.09
N LYS A 102 2.98 7.57 2.64
CA LYS A 102 2.90 9.02 2.47
C LYS A 102 2.25 9.34 1.12
N GLY A 103 0.98 9.66 1.13
CA GLY A 103 0.13 9.84 -0.03
C GLY A 103 -0.92 8.74 -0.13
N ALA A 104 -2.10 9.09 -0.62
CA ALA A 104 -3.19 8.15 -0.74
C ALA A 104 -2.99 7.16 -1.89
N ASN A 105 -3.59 5.99 -1.74
CA ASN A 105 -3.75 4.99 -2.79
C ASN A 105 -5.26 4.75 -2.99
N LEU A 106 -5.92 5.69 -3.67
CA LEU A 106 -7.37 5.75 -3.83
C LEU A 106 -7.80 5.26 -5.22
N GLY A 107 -8.82 4.43 -5.25
CA GLY A 107 -9.43 3.99 -6.50
C GLY A 107 -8.43 3.42 -7.50
N THR A 108 -8.36 4.02 -8.69
CA THR A 108 -7.46 3.58 -9.77
C THR A 108 -5.97 3.71 -9.45
N ASP A 109 -5.57 4.49 -8.43
CA ASP A 109 -4.16 4.62 -8.01
C ASP A 109 -3.55 3.28 -7.57
N LEU A 110 -4.39 2.36 -7.09
CA LEU A 110 -3.99 1.01 -6.68
C LEU A 110 -3.20 0.24 -7.75
N ILE A 111 -3.38 0.60 -9.03
CA ILE A 111 -2.65 -0.03 -10.14
C ILE A 111 -1.14 0.27 -10.03
N TYR A 112 -0.78 1.46 -9.57
CA TYR A 112 0.61 1.93 -9.48
C TYR A 112 1.23 1.74 -8.10
N SER A 113 0.41 1.48 -7.07
CA SER A 113 0.82 1.46 -5.66
C SER A 113 1.67 0.24 -5.31
N GLY A 114 2.89 0.49 -4.83
CA GLY A 114 3.74 -0.52 -4.20
C GLY A 114 3.21 -0.97 -2.83
N THR A 115 2.61 -0.05 -2.07
CA THR A 115 1.96 -0.33 -0.78
C THR A 115 0.81 -1.34 -0.95
N ALA A 116 -0.09 -1.10 -1.92
CA ALA A 116 -1.20 -2.03 -2.22
C ALA A 116 -0.68 -3.35 -2.80
N ALA A 117 0.40 -3.29 -3.59
CA ALA A 117 1.00 -4.48 -4.19
C ALA A 117 1.54 -5.45 -3.14
N ALA A 118 2.18 -4.97 -2.08
CA ALA A 118 2.66 -5.83 -0.99
C ALA A 118 1.51 -6.55 -0.28
N ALA A 119 0.44 -5.84 0.06
CA ALA A 119 -0.75 -6.45 0.68
C ALA A 119 -1.44 -7.46 -0.26
N ARG A 120 -1.57 -7.11 -1.55
CA ARG A 120 -2.07 -8.01 -2.59
C ARG A 120 -1.21 -9.26 -2.73
N HIS A 121 0.13 -9.11 -2.69
CA HIS A 121 1.07 -10.22 -2.84
C HIS A 121 0.98 -11.22 -1.69
N ALA A 122 0.77 -10.75 -0.47
CA ALA A 122 0.55 -11.61 0.69
C ALA A 122 -0.65 -12.53 0.50
N VAL A 123 -1.77 -11.99 0.02
CA VAL A 123 -2.98 -12.76 -0.26
C VAL A 123 -2.76 -13.73 -1.41
N LEU A 124 -2.32 -13.24 -2.57
CA LEU A 124 -2.22 -14.03 -3.80
C LEU A 124 -1.21 -15.18 -3.69
N GLN A 125 -0.04 -14.90 -3.13
CA GLN A 125 1.07 -15.86 -3.16
C GLN A 125 1.10 -16.77 -1.95
N TYR A 126 0.61 -16.29 -0.81
CA TYR A 126 0.79 -16.97 0.47
C TYR A 126 -0.51 -17.28 1.21
N GLY A 127 -1.65 -16.79 0.75
CA GLY A 127 -2.92 -16.91 1.46
C GLY A 127 -2.92 -16.20 2.83
N VAL A 128 -1.97 -15.29 3.05
CA VAL A 128 -1.84 -14.51 4.29
C VAL A 128 -2.66 -13.24 4.18
N PRO A 129 -3.45 -12.87 5.21
CA PRO A 129 -4.18 -11.62 5.23
C PRO A 129 -3.31 -10.42 4.91
N GLY A 130 -3.69 -9.63 3.88
CA GLY A 130 -2.97 -8.46 3.43
C GLY A 130 -3.76 -7.17 3.66
N ILE A 131 -3.13 -6.18 4.30
CA ILE A 131 -3.71 -4.87 4.61
C ILE A 131 -2.76 -3.78 4.11
N ALA A 132 -3.25 -2.89 3.25
CA ALA A 132 -2.54 -1.69 2.81
C ALA A 132 -3.11 -0.47 3.54
N ALA A 133 -2.25 0.45 3.98
CA ALA A 133 -2.66 1.66 4.68
C ALA A 133 -1.94 2.90 4.14
N SER A 134 -2.70 3.97 3.89
CA SER A 134 -2.20 5.21 3.28
C SER A 134 -2.85 6.44 3.91
N LEU A 135 -2.12 7.56 3.92
CA LEU A 135 -2.64 8.87 4.31
C LEU A 135 -2.74 9.81 3.11
N GLU A 136 -3.73 10.70 3.12
CA GLU A 136 -3.89 11.81 2.19
C GLU A 136 -3.72 13.14 2.93
N LEU A 137 -2.99 14.07 2.34
CA LEU A 137 -2.92 15.44 2.84
C LEU A 137 -4.08 16.27 2.27
N VAL A 138 -5.24 16.16 2.89
CA VAL A 138 -6.44 16.87 2.47
C VAL A 138 -6.34 18.34 2.89
N PRO A 139 -6.45 19.33 1.96
CA PRO A 139 -6.21 20.75 2.25
C PRO A 139 -7.00 21.30 3.46
N GLN A 140 -8.27 20.95 3.59
CA GLN A 140 -9.12 21.40 4.69
C GLN A 140 -8.66 20.95 6.09
N PHE A 141 -7.83 19.89 6.19
CA PHE A 141 -7.27 19.42 7.46
C PHE A 141 -5.81 19.87 7.65
N ALA A 142 -5.12 20.30 6.58
CA ALA A 142 -3.70 20.64 6.60
C ALA A 142 -3.36 21.74 7.62
N GLU A 143 -4.22 22.75 7.79
CA GLU A 143 -4.03 23.81 8.78
C GLU A 143 -4.02 23.27 10.22
N THR A 144 -4.84 22.27 10.52
CA THR A 144 -4.95 21.68 11.87
C THR A 144 -3.70 20.90 12.29
N ILE A 145 -2.90 20.46 11.34
CA ILE A 145 -1.65 19.70 11.52
C ILE A 145 -0.41 20.49 11.03
N LYS A 146 -0.56 21.80 10.76
CA LYS A 146 0.50 22.69 10.26
C LYS A 146 1.19 22.16 8.97
N GLY A 147 0.44 21.47 8.11
CA GLY A 147 0.96 20.87 6.89
C GLY A 147 1.84 19.63 7.09
N GLU A 148 1.97 19.13 8.30
CA GLU A 148 2.75 17.92 8.61
C GLU A 148 1.91 16.66 8.45
N TRP A 149 2.61 15.51 8.23
CA TRP A 149 1.96 14.21 8.16
C TRP A 149 1.75 13.63 9.57
N ASN A 150 0.50 13.36 9.94
CA ASN A 150 0.16 12.80 11.23
C ASN A 150 -0.28 11.34 11.11
N TYR A 151 0.66 10.41 11.21
CA TYR A 151 0.42 8.97 11.07
C TYR A 151 -0.21 8.32 12.30
N LEU A 152 -0.01 8.90 13.48
CA LEU A 152 -0.38 8.28 14.76
C LEU A 152 -1.86 7.91 14.87
N PRO A 153 -2.84 8.77 14.49
CA PRO A 153 -4.25 8.41 14.60
C PRO A 153 -4.62 7.18 13.77
N LEU A 154 -4.04 7.03 12.55
CA LEU A 154 -4.31 5.87 11.71
C LEU A 154 -3.62 4.62 12.25
N ALA A 155 -2.40 4.71 12.74
CA ALA A 155 -1.70 3.59 13.37
C ALA A 155 -2.48 3.07 14.60
N GLN A 156 -2.99 3.97 15.44
CA GLN A 156 -3.85 3.63 16.59
C GLN A 156 -5.17 2.99 16.16
N PHE A 157 -5.78 3.47 15.08
CA PHE A 157 -6.98 2.86 14.52
C PHE A 157 -6.69 1.42 14.07
N ILE A 158 -5.60 1.20 13.32
CA ILE A 158 -5.21 -0.14 12.86
C ILE A 158 -4.97 -1.07 14.05
N ARG A 159 -4.20 -0.64 15.06
CA ARG A 159 -3.95 -1.44 16.26
C ARG A 159 -5.24 -1.88 16.96
N ARG A 160 -6.16 -0.95 17.20
CA ARG A 160 -7.43 -1.22 17.89
C ARG A 160 -8.37 -2.13 17.10
N ASN A 161 -8.25 -2.15 15.79
CA ASN A 161 -9.19 -2.84 14.90
C ASN A 161 -8.54 -3.98 14.10
N ILE A 162 -7.32 -4.40 14.45
CA ILE A 162 -6.53 -5.35 13.64
C ILE A 162 -7.31 -6.65 13.36
N SER A 163 -7.95 -7.23 14.36
CA SER A 163 -8.74 -8.48 14.20
C SER A 163 -9.93 -8.27 13.25
N SER A 164 -10.61 -7.14 13.35
CA SER A 164 -11.73 -6.81 12.46
C SER A 164 -11.24 -6.55 11.03
N LEU A 165 -10.09 -5.90 10.86
CA LEU A 165 -9.51 -5.66 9.54
C LEU A 165 -9.07 -6.97 8.87
N ILE A 166 -8.47 -7.89 9.62
CA ILE A 166 -8.12 -9.23 9.14
C ILE A 166 -9.37 -10.00 8.71
N SER A 167 -10.48 -9.90 9.45
CA SER A 167 -11.74 -10.60 9.10
C SER A 167 -12.41 -10.09 7.80
N LEU A 168 -11.99 -8.92 7.29
CA LEU A 168 -12.43 -8.40 5.99
C LEU A 168 -11.66 -9.00 4.80
N VAL A 169 -10.53 -9.66 5.05
CA VAL A 169 -9.72 -10.35 4.04
C VAL A 169 -10.37 -11.70 3.70
N SER A 170 -10.24 -12.13 2.47
CA SER A 170 -10.61 -13.49 2.02
C SER A 170 -9.60 -13.98 0.99
N GLU A 171 -9.77 -15.21 0.46
CA GLU A 171 -8.81 -15.89 -0.42
C GLU A 171 -8.28 -15.00 -1.58
N ASP A 172 -9.17 -14.23 -2.21
CA ASP A 172 -8.82 -13.34 -3.33
C ASP A 172 -9.05 -11.86 -3.02
N VAL A 173 -9.09 -11.47 -1.75
CA VAL A 173 -9.41 -10.10 -1.35
C VAL A 173 -8.44 -9.60 -0.29
N PHE A 174 -7.75 -8.49 -0.57
CA PHE A 174 -7.01 -7.72 0.43
C PHE A 174 -7.78 -6.49 0.87
N VAL A 175 -7.36 -5.87 1.97
CA VAL A 175 -7.95 -4.64 2.51
C VAL A 175 -7.07 -3.45 2.17
N ASN A 176 -7.67 -2.39 1.64
CA ASN A 176 -7.02 -1.10 1.38
C ASN A 176 -7.66 -0.02 2.25
N ILE A 177 -6.85 0.68 3.03
CA ILE A 177 -7.26 1.72 3.97
C ILE A 177 -6.66 3.04 3.53
N ASN A 178 -7.50 4.07 3.40
CA ASN A 178 -7.05 5.44 3.19
C ASN A 178 -7.69 6.35 4.23
N ALA A 179 -6.94 7.31 4.75
CA ALA A 179 -7.44 8.29 5.70
C ALA A 179 -6.83 9.67 5.44
N PRO A 180 -7.51 10.76 5.81
CA PRO A 180 -6.89 12.07 5.79
C PRO A 180 -5.81 12.16 6.88
N SER A 181 -4.73 12.87 6.62
CA SER A 181 -3.79 13.28 7.66
C SER A 181 -4.45 14.36 8.52
N CYS A 182 -4.91 13.98 9.72
CA CYS A 182 -5.63 14.86 10.64
C CYS A 182 -5.44 14.43 12.09
N LYS A 183 -5.97 15.21 13.04
CA LYS A 183 -5.90 14.89 14.48
C LYS A 183 -6.93 13.85 14.92
N ALA A 184 -8.10 13.86 14.28
CA ALA A 184 -9.20 12.94 14.60
C ALA A 184 -10.05 12.70 13.34
N PHE A 185 -10.55 11.48 13.20
CA PHE A 185 -11.41 11.07 12.09
C PHE A 185 -12.88 11.27 12.42
N ALA A 186 -13.69 11.55 11.40
CA ALA A 186 -15.15 11.60 11.52
C ALA A 186 -15.77 10.19 11.73
N GLY A 187 -15.02 9.13 11.47
CA GLY A 187 -15.40 7.74 11.60
C GLY A 187 -14.66 6.86 10.61
N ALA A 188 -15.05 5.59 10.53
CA ALA A 188 -14.53 4.64 9.55
C ALA A 188 -15.69 3.96 8.81
N ARG A 189 -15.57 3.75 7.50
CA ARG A 189 -16.61 3.15 6.65
C ARG A 189 -16.04 2.21 5.61
N LEU A 190 -16.77 1.12 5.37
CA LEU A 190 -16.58 0.29 4.18
C LEU A 190 -17.12 1.04 2.97
N THR A 191 -16.35 1.04 1.87
CA THR A 191 -16.69 1.81 0.68
C THR A 191 -16.12 1.19 -0.60
N PRO A 192 -16.78 1.37 -1.76
CA PRO A 192 -16.19 1.01 -3.04
C PRO A 192 -15.04 1.95 -3.40
N LEU A 193 -14.20 1.46 -4.32
CA LEU A 193 -13.11 2.24 -4.90
C LEU A 193 -13.65 3.33 -5.82
N SER A 194 -12.99 4.47 -5.84
CA SER A 194 -13.24 5.54 -6.79
C SER A 194 -12.61 5.25 -8.15
N ARG A 195 -13.20 5.80 -9.21
CA ARG A 195 -12.54 5.90 -10.52
C ARG A 195 -11.92 7.28 -10.65
N ARG A 196 -10.60 7.33 -10.63
CA ARG A 196 -9.81 8.56 -10.76
C ARG A 196 -9.18 8.63 -12.15
N GLU A 197 -9.26 9.79 -12.77
CA GLU A 197 -8.65 10.08 -14.06
C GLU A 197 -7.65 11.21 -13.91
N TYR A 198 -6.47 11.01 -14.46
CA TYR A 198 -5.35 11.93 -14.39
C TYR A 198 -5.17 12.65 -15.73
N TYR A 199 -5.06 13.96 -15.68
CA TYR A 199 -4.81 14.83 -16.84
C TYR A 199 -3.45 15.47 -16.66
N ASP A 200 -2.40 14.66 -16.76
CA ASP A 200 -1.03 15.08 -16.54
C ASP A 200 -0.54 15.97 -17.67
N LYS A 201 0.25 16.98 -17.31
CA LYS A 201 1.01 17.78 -18.25
C LYS A 201 2.42 17.21 -18.38
N ILE A 202 2.90 17.14 -19.62
CA ILE A 202 4.26 16.71 -19.92
C ILE A 202 5.00 17.88 -20.52
N GLU A 203 6.18 18.20 -19.99
CA GLU A 203 7.11 19.17 -20.55
C GLU A 203 8.35 18.46 -21.10
N LEU A 204 8.80 18.93 -22.25
CA LEU A 204 9.98 18.40 -22.93
C LEU A 204 11.13 19.42 -22.82
N TYR A 205 12.28 18.93 -22.38
CA TYR A 205 13.50 19.73 -22.29
C TYR A 205 14.60 19.11 -23.15
N GLN A 206 15.24 19.94 -23.96
CA GLN A 206 16.43 19.53 -24.68
C GLN A 206 17.68 19.86 -23.87
N ALA A 207 18.50 18.84 -23.60
CA ALA A 207 19.77 19.01 -22.94
C ALA A 207 20.90 19.41 -23.94
N PRO A 208 21.98 20.08 -23.44
CA PRO A 208 23.11 20.45 -24.28
C PRO A 208 23.81 19.26 -24.96
N ASN A 209 23.65 18.05 -24.46
CA ASN A 209 24.17 16.81 -25.06
C ASN A 209 23.31 16.24 -26.18
N GLY A 210 22.30 16.99 -26.67
CA GLY A 210 21.40 16.60 -27.76
C GLY A 210 20.27 15.63 -27.36
N LYS A 211 20.17 15.22 -26.06
CA LYS A 211 19.08 14.36 -25.59
C LYS A 211 17.87 15.16 -25.18
N THR A 212 16.68 14.62 -25.46
CA THR A 212 15.41 15.18 -25.02
C THR A 212 14.92 14.42 -23.79
N TYR A 213 14.50 15.14 -22.76
CA TYR A 213 13.92 14.60 -21.53
C TYR A 213 12.47 15.04 -21.42
N SER A 214 11.60 14.14 -20.96
CA SER A 214 10.21 14.45 -20.63
C SER A 214 10.01 14.44 -19.12
N PHE A 215 9.26 15.41 -18.64
CA PHE A 215 8.92 15.54 -17.22
C PHE A 215 7.42 15.56 -17.03
N PHE A 216 6.94 14.76 -16.07
CA PHE A 216 5.58 14.86 -15.58
C PHE A 216 5.49 16.06 -14.66
N MET A 217 4.69 17.06 -15.03
CA MET A 217 4.52 18.31 -14.27
C MET A 217 3.32 18.26 -13.32
N GLY A 218 2.73 17.06 -13.16
CA GLY A 218 1.46 16.90 -12.49
C GLY A 218 0.29 17.40 -13.32
N GLY A 219 -0.91 17.29 -12.76
CA GLY A 219 -2.11 17.65 -13.50
C GLY A 219 -3.37 17.64 -12.64
N LYS A 220 -4.51 17.76 -13.29
CA LYS A 220 -5.81 17.70 -12.63
C LYS A 220 -6.21 16.25 -12.45
N VAL A 221 -6.66 15.89 -11.23
CA VAL A 221 -7.29 14.59 -10.95
C VAL A 221 -8.79 14.79 -10.89
N ILE A 222 -9.55 13.97 -11.59
CA ILE A 222 -11.02 13.99 -11.59
C ILE A 222 -11.54 12.65 -11.07
N THR A 223 -12.36 12.70 -10.03
CA THR A 223 -13.11 11.53 -9.53
C THR A 223 -14.44 11.44 -10.29
N LYS A 224 -14.68 10.33 -10.97
CA LYS A 224 -15.87 10.11 -11.82
C LYS A 224 -17.07 9.50 -11.09
N ASN A 225 -16.93 9.13 -9.83
CA ASN A 225 -18.02 8.52 -9.07
C ASN A 225 -19.13 9.53 -8.76
N LYS A 226 -20.37 9.08 -8.91
CA LYS A 226 -21.58 9.85 -8.52
C LYS A 226 -22.07 9.47 -7.11
N SER A 227 -21.65 8.34 -6.58
CA SER A 227 -22.00 7.81 -5.26
C SER A 227 -20.78 7.88 -4.30
N GLU A 228 -21.03 7.62 -3.02
CA GLU A 228 -19.99 7.55 -1.99
C GLU A 228 -18.90 6.53 -2.39
N CYS A 229 -17.65 6.92 -2.26
CA CYS A 229 -16.48 6.13 -2.60
C CYS A 229 -15.31 6.53 -1.70
N ASP A 230 -14.19 5.80 -1.78
CA ASP A 230 -13.02 5.98 -0.92
C ASP A 230 -12.50 7.43 -0.93
N SER A 231 -12.31 8.06 -2.09
CA SER A 231 -11.80 9.42 -2.18
C SER A 231 -12.75 10.45 -1.54
N LEU A 232 -14.06 10.32 -1.76
CA LEU A 232 -15.05 11.24 -1.18
C LEU A 232 -15.16 11.10 0.34
N LEU A 233 -14.96 9.86 0.87
CA LEU A 233 -14.93 9.64 2.32
C LEU A 233 -13.69 10.28 2.95
N VAL A 234 -12.51 10.10 2.34
CA VAL A 234 -11.26 10.71 2.82
C VAL A 234 -11.37 12.23 2.82
N GLU A 235 -11.90 12.84 1.76
CA GLU A 235 -12.18 14.28 1.70
C GLU A 235 -13.09 14.75 2.85
N LYS A 236 -14.07 13.93 3.27
CA LYS A 236 -15.00 14.24 4.37
C LYS A 236 -14.45 13.92 5.77
N GLY A 237 -13.20 13.49 5.89
CA GLY A 237 -12.56 13.22 7.18
C GLY A 237 -12.75 11.79 7.70
N PHE A 238 -13.27 10.87 6.90
CA PHE A 238 -13.44 9.47 7.29
C PHE A 238 -12.23 8.61 6.92
N ILE A 239 -12.06 7.53 7.67
CA ILE A 239 -11.24 6.40 7.24
C ILE A 239 -12.06 5.60 6.22
N ALA A 240 -11.58 5.52 4.99
CA ALA A 240 -12.15 4.72 3.92
C ALA A 240 -11.50 3.33 3.93
N ILE A 241 -12.30 2.27 4.03
CA ILE A 241 -11.85 0.88 4.03
C ILE A 241 -12.47 0.19 2.82
N SER A 242 -11.65 -0.30 1.92
CA SER A 242 -12.10 -0.98 0.71
C SER A 242 -11.62 -2.43 0.70
N ARG A 243 -12.51 -3.35 0.34
CA ARG A 243 -12.16 -4.73 0.01
C ARG A 243 -11.82 -4.78 -1.48
N VAL A 244 -10.62 -5.20 -1.82
CA VAL A 244 -10.09 -5.13 -3.18
C VAL A 244 -9.76 -6.53 -3.67
N ILE A 245 -10.27 -6.89 -4.85
CA ILE A 245 -9.94 -8.17 -5.48
C ILE A 245 -8.44 -8.19 -5.81
N ALA A 246 -7.77 -9.20 -5.29
CA ALA A 246 -6.32 -9.36 -5.44
C ALA A 246 -5.98 -9.94 -6.82
N GLN A 247 -6.75 -10.92 -7.28
CA GLN A 247 -6.51 -11.62 -8.53
C GLN A 247 -7.15 -10.87 -9.71
N PRO A 248 -6.46 -10.76 -10.88
CA PRO A 248 -7.10 -10.29 -12.10
C PRO A 248 -8.29 -11.18 -12.49
N CYS A 249 -9.43 -10.57 -12.77
CA CYS A 249 -10.62 -11.25 -13.23
C CYS A 249 -10.76 -11.13 -14.75
N SER A 250 -11.19 -12.21 -15.41
CA SER A 250 -11.58 -12.17 -16.82
C SER A 250 -12.85 -11.33 -16.99
N ALA A 251 -12.91 -10.53 -18.04
CA ALA A 251 -14.16 -9.95 -18.47
C ALA A 251 -15.06 -11.04 -19.07
N ASP A 252 -16.37 -10.78 -19.09
CA ASP A 252 -17.31 -11.66 -19.78
C ASP A 252 -16.98 -11.69 -21.28
N ILE A 253 -16.91 -12.90 -21.84
CA ILE A 253 -16.58 -13.15 -23.25
C ILE A 253 -17.77 -13.72 -24.02
N ALA A 254 -18.94 -13.91 -23.39
CA ALA A 254 -20.11 -14.55 -24.01
C ALA A 254 -20.55 -13.86 -25.30
N ASP A 255 -20.57 -12.53 -25.31
CA ASP A 255 -20.95 -11.72 -26.48
C ASP A 255 -19.91 -11.80 -27.62
N PHE A 256 -18.73 -12.32 -27.36
CA PHE A 256 -17.62 -12.40 -28.32
C PHE A 256 -17.33 -13.83 -28.81
N ALA A 257 -18.15 -14.81 -28.42
CA ALA A 257 -17.96 -16.23 -28.77
C ALA A 257 -17.90 -16.50 -30.28
N ASN A 258 -18.45 -15.62 -31.11
CA ASN A 258 -18.50 -15.74 -32.57
C ASN A 258 -17.33 -15.06 -33.29
N ILE A 259 -16.42 -14.40 -32.59
CA ILE A 259 -15.23 -13.79 -33.18
C ILE A 259 -14.30 -14.89 -33.71
N LYS A 260 -13.96 -14.82 -34.99
CA LYS A 260 -13.03 -15.75 -35.63
C LYS A 260 -11.65 -15.10 -35.75
N PHE A 261 -10.62 -15.84 -35.37
CA PHE A 261 -9.24 -15.44 -35.57
C PHE A 261 -8.69 -16.20 -36.78
N PHE A 262 -8.07 -15.47 -37.70
CA PHE A 262 -7.41 -16.05 -38.89
C PHE A 262 -5.95 -16.24 -38.57
N MET A 263 -5.50 -17.49 -38.68
CA MET A 263 -4.08 -17.82 -38.61
C MET A 263 -3.55 -17.84 -40.03
N THR A 264 -2.49 -17.08 -40.31
CA THR A 264 -1.76 -17.18 -41.57
C THR A 264 -0.94 -18.46 -41.56
N ASP A 265 -1.08 -19.27 -42.60
CA ASP A 265 -0.22 -20.43 -42.84
C ASP A 265 1.25 -20.01 -43.04
#